data_105ba4ca2a3144c95451c4536b33de1f
#
_entry.id   105ba4ca2a3144c95451c4536b33de1f
#
_cell.length_a   1.000
_cell.length_b   1.000
_cell.length_c   1.000
_cell.angle_alpha   90.00
_cell.angle_beta   90.00
_cell.angle_gamma   90.00
#
_symmetry.space_group_name_H-M   'P 1'
#
loop_
_entity.id
_entity.type
_entity.pdbx_description
1 polymer ?
#
loop_
_entity_poly.entity_id
_entity_poly.type
_entity_poly.pdbx_seq_one_letter_code
_entity_poly.pdbx_strand_id
1 'polypeptide(L)'
;MKLNFCTLFNSAYLSRGWAMYQSLLHQCDDFHLYVFAFDELCYQFLKQQNTPHLTVVSLKEFENDALLAVKPTRSAAEYCWTCSASTLHYCFENFQLSNCTYIDADMLFYSNPRILVDEMGDNSVLITSHRYTPEYDQSLASGKYCVQFVCFKNDVRGRAVLNWWKDACIDWCYARVENGKFGDQKYLDEFASRFEGVHELQHLG
;
A
#
# COMPACT_ATOMS: atom_id res chain seq x y z
N MET A 1 -10.65 -17.18 -2.30
CA MET A 1 -10.37 -15.92 -3.07
C MET A 1 -8.86 -15.72 -3.04
N LYS A 2 -8.23 -15.49 -4.20
CA LYS A 2 -6.79 -15.23 -4.30
C LYS A 2 -6.44 -13.92 -3.60
N LEU A 3 -5.36 -13.90 -2.83
CA LEU A 3 -4.84 -12.69 -2.23
C LEU A 3 -4.01 -11.93 -3.27
N ASN A 4 -4.31 -10.67 -3.46
CA ASN A 4 -3.54 -9.79 -4.33
C ASN A 4 -2.87 -8.71 -3.48
N PHE A 5 -1.58 -8.56 -3.67
CA PHE A 5 -0.77 -7.56 -2.97
C PHE A 5 -0.15 -6.60 -3.97
N CYS A 6 0.03 -5.35 -3.57
CA CYS A 6 0.87 -4.42 -4.31
C CYS A 6 1.84 -3.73 -3.37
N THR A 7 3.00 -3.38 -3.90
CA THR A 7 4.05 -2.66 -3.20
C THR A 7 4.84 -1.82 -4.19
N LEU A 8 5.59 -0.85 -3.70
CA LEU A 8 6.48 -0.03 -4.51
C LEU A 8 7.85 0.10 -3.84
N PHE A 9 8.91 0.03 -4.62
CA PHE A 9 10.26 0.29 -4.13
C PHE A 9 11.25 0.49 -5.30
N ASN A 10 12.37 1.11 -4.98
CA ASN A 10 13.50 1.28 -5.88
C ASN A 10 14.64 0.29 -5.56
N SER A 11 15.74 0.38 -6.32
CA SER A 11 16.90 -0.49 -6.14
C SER A 11 17.55 -0.41 -4.75
N ALA A 12 17.44 0.71 -4.03
CA ALA A 12 17.96 0.84 -2.66
C ALA A 12 17.19 -0.04 -1.66
N TYR A 13 15.93 -0.36 -1.94
CA TYR A 13 15.08 -1.24 -1.13
C TYR A 13 14.97 -2.66 -1.70
N LEU A 14 15.65 -2.97 -2.80
CA LEU A 14 15.50 -4.23 -3.53
C LEU A 14 15.73 -5.47 -2.66
N SER A 15 16.75 -5.46 -1.79
CA SER A 15 17.02 -6.58 -0.89
C SER A 15 15.89 -6.81 0.11
N ARG A 16 15.28 -5.74 0.62
CA ARG A 16 14.14 -5.83 1.55
C ARG A 16 12.88 -6.32 0.82
N GLY A 17 12.53 -5.71 -0.30
CA GLY A 17 11.40 -6.11 -1.12
C GLY A 17 11.50 -7.55 -1.60
N TRP A 18 12.71 -8.00 -1.93
CA TRP A 18 12.95 -9.40 -2.30
C TRP A 18 12.80 -10.34 -1.10
N ALA A 19 13.29 -9.98 0.09
CA ALA A 19 13.11 -10.76 1.31
C ALA A 19 11.62 -10.83 1.71
N MET A 20 10.89 -9.73 1.61
CA MET A 20 9.44 -9.69 1.81
C MET A 20 8.73 -10.66 0.86
N TYR A 21 9.01 -10.61 -0.45
CA TYR A 21 8.44 -11.52 -1.44
C TYR A 21 8.75 -12.98 -1.12
N GLN A 22 10.00 -13.32 -0.77
CA GLN A 22 10.39 -14.69 -0.40
C GLN A 22 9.66 -15.18 0.85
N SER A 23 9.49 -14.32 1.85
CA SER A 23 8.74 -14.67 3.05
C SER A 23 7.25 -14.92 2.74
N LEU A 24 6.65 -14.10 1.89
CA LEU A 24 5.27 -14.27 1.44
C LEU A 24 5.10 -15.58 0.66
N LEU A 25 6.02 -15.89 -0.25
CA LEU A 25 6.04 -17.12 -1.03
C LEU A 25 6.13 -18.37 -0.13
N HIS A 26 6.83 -18.26 1.01
CA HIS A 26 6.98 -19.34 1.97
C HIS A 26 5.73 -19.57 2.83
N GLN A 27 4.93 -18.51 3.07
CA GLN A 27 3.79 -18.52 3.97
C GLN A 27 2.44 -18.62 3.28
N CYS A 28 2.36 -18.37 1.97
CA CYS A 28 1.10 -18.28 1.24
C CYS A 28 1.22 -18.85 -0.18
N ASP A 29 0.43 -19.87 -0.49
CA ASP A 29 0.44 -20.51 -1.82
C ASP A 29 -0.48 -19.81 -2.83
N ASP A 30 -1.55 -19.16 -2.37
CA ASP A 30 -2.59 -18.56 -3.23
C ASP A 30 -2.55 -17.02 -3.15
N PHE A 31 -1.50 -16.45 -3.71
CA PHE A 31 -1.35 -14.99 -3.81
C PHE A 31 -0.82 -14.55 -5.18
N HIS A 32 -0.85 -13.25 -5.41
CA HIS A 32 -0.11 -12.56 -6.47
C HIS A 32 0.39 -11.21 -5.97
N LEU A 33 1.65 -10.89 -6.26
CA LEU A 33 2.29 -9.62 -5.89
C LEU A 33 2.53 -8.76 -7.12
N TYR A 34 2.05 -7.53 -7.09
CA TYR A 34 2.31 -6.50 -8.09
C TYR A 34 3.36 -5.54 -7.53
N VAL A 35 4.54 -5.51 -8.11
CA VAL A 35 5.64 -4.65 -7.69
C VAL A 35 5.80 -3.49 -8.67
N PHE A 36 5.64 -2.28 -8.16
CA PHE A 36 5.91 -1.05 -8.90
C PHE A 36 7.38 -0.68 -8.69
N ALA A 37 8.19 -0.94 -9.71
CA ALA A 37 9.64 -0.72 -9.68
C ALA A 37 9.94 0.77 -9.92
N PHE A 38 10.47 1.46 -8.91
CA PHE A 38 10.66 2.91 -8.91
C PHE A 38 12.00 3.36 -9.51
N ASP A 39 12.77 2.42 -10.09
CA ASP A 39 13.87 2.71 -11.00
C ASP A 39 14.11 1.53 -11.95
N GLU A 40 14.90 1.78 -12.99
CA GLU A 40 15.19 0.81 -14.06
C GLU A 40 15.97 -0.39 -13.53
N LEU A 41 16.90 -0.21 -12.60
CA LEU A 41 17.69 -1.30 -12.04
C LEU A 41 16.80 -2.30 -11.27
N CYS A 42 15.88 -1.78 -10.46
CA CYS A 42 14.87 -2.59 -9.75
C CYS A 42 13.98 -3.35 -10.76
N TYR A 43 13.49 -2.65 -11.79
CA TYR A 43 12.64 -3.24 -12.83
C TYR A 43 13.34 -4.40 -13.54
N GLN A 44 14.55 -4.20 -14.03
CA GLN A 44 15.32 -5.21 -14.76
C GLN A 44 15.64 -6.42 -13.88
N PHE A 45 16.06 -6.20 -12.64
CA PHE A 45 16.31 -7.29 -11.71
C PHE A 45 15.07 -8.15 -11.50
N LEU A 46 13.93 -7.55 -11.16
CA LEU A 46 12.70 -8.28 -10.85
C LEU A 46 12.14 -9.01 -12.07
N LYS A 47 12.23 -8.42 -13.27
CA LYS A 47 11.81 -9.07 -14.52
C LYS A 47 12.62 -10.33 -14.84
N GLN A 48 13.90 -10.34 -14.50
CA GLN A 48 14.77 -11.50 -14.73
C GLN A 48 14.43 -12.70 -13.83
N GLN A 49 13.76 -12.48 -12.69
CA GLN A 49 13.43 -13.57 -11.77
C GLN A 49 12.36 -14.51 -12.32
N ASN A 50 11.53 -14.06 -13.28
CA ASN A 50 10.52 -14.87 -13.98
C ASN A 50 9.70 -15.79 -13.05
N THR A 51 9.18 -15.22 -11.95
CA THR A 51 8.42 -15.99 -10.97
C THR A 51 6.91 -15.98 -11.24
N PRO A 52 6.18 -17.08 -10.97
CA PRO A 52 4.77 -17.21 -11.35
C PRO A 52 3.78 -16.35 -10.53
N HIS A 53 4.22 -15.83 -9.37
CA HIS A 53 3.37 -15.04 -8.46
C HIS A 53 3.72 -13.56 -8.44
N LEU A 54 4.50 -13.09 -9.42
CA LEU A 54 5.02 -11.72 -9.45
C LEU A 54 4.69 -11.05 -10.80
N THR A 55 4.10 -9.87 -10.73
CA THR A 55 4.01 -8.94 -11.86
C THR A 55 4.79 -7.67 -11.53
N VAL A 56 5.69 -7.28 -12.41
CA VAL A 56 6.49 -6.07 -12.26
C VAL A 56 5.98 -5.00 -13.20
N VAL A 57 5.63 -3.84 -12.65
CA VAL A 57 5.18 -2.65 -13.38
C VAL A 57 6.31 -1.63 -13.34
N SER A 58 6.72 -1.12 -14.48
CA SER A 58 7.73 -0.05 -14.55
C SER A 58 7.14 1.29 -14.13
N LEU A 59 7.99 2.19 -13.68
CA LEU A 59 7.58 3.57 -13.35
C LEU A 59 6.95 4.27 -14.56
N LYS A 60 7.47 4.00 -15.77
CA LYS A 60 6.96 4.55 -17.03
C LYS A 60 5.53 4.07 -17.37
N GLU A 61 5.19 2.81 -17.02
CA GLU A 61 3.84 2.26 -17.21
C GLU A 61 2.86 2.80 -16.16
N PHE A 62 3.36 3.07 -14.97
CA PHE A 62 2.56 3.47 -13.82
C PHE A 62 2.23 4.97 -13.78
N GLU A 63 3.22 5.82 -14.08
CA GLU A 63 3.06 7.28 -13.95
C GLU A 63 2.05 7.82 -14.98
N ASN A 64 1.18 8.67 -14.50
CA ASN A 64 0.23 9.44 -15.29
C ASN A 64 0.49 10.94 -15.12
N ASP A 65 -0.24 11.77 -15.87
CA ASP A 65 -0.06 13.22 -15.86
C ASP A 65 -0.22 13.84 -14.47
N ALA A 66 -1.13 13.33 -13.63
CA ALA A 66 -1.34 13.83 -12.27
C ALA A 66 -0.15 13.53 -11.35
N LEU A 67 0.40 12.32 -11.40
CA LEU A 67 1.60 11.96 -10.65
C LEU A 67 2.83 12.71 -11.15
N LEU A 68 3.00 12.82 -12.46
CA LEU A 68 4.12 13.56 -13.07
C LEU A 68 4.10 15.04 -12.72
N ALA A 69 2.90 15.65 -12.60
CA ALA A 69 2.76 17.07 -12.23
C ALA A 69 3.25 17.35 -10.81
N VAL A 70 3.02 16.42 -9.85
CA VAL A 70 3.42 16.60 -8.44
C VAL A 70 4.82 16.08 -8.12
N LYS A 71 5.35 15.17 -8.92
CA LYS A 71 6.67 14.53 -8.72
C LYS A 71 7.81 15.51 -8.45
N PRO A 72 7.96 16.63 -9.21
CA PRO A 72 9.04 17.60 -8.98
C PRO A 72 8.93 18.34 -7.64
N THR A 73 7.77 18.31 -6.99
CA THR A 73 7.50 19.01 -5.72
C THR A 73 7.67 18.12 -4.50
N ARG A 74 8.03 16.88 -4.68
CA ARG A 74 8.18 15.85 -3.64
C ARG A 74 9.64 15.38 -3.56
N SER A 75 10.14 15.09 -2.37
CA SER A 75 11.32 14.25 -2.21
C SER A 75 11.05 12.82 -2.69
N ALA A 76 12.09 12.01 -2.85
CA ALA A 76 11.91 10.61 -3.27
C ALA A 76 10.99 9.81 -2.32
N ALA A 77 11.12 10.01 -1.01
CA ALA A 77 10.26 9.36 -0.02
C ALA A 77 8.81 9.87 -0.09
N GLU A 78 8.62 11.19 -0.16
CA GLU A 78 7.27 11.78 -0.29
C GLU A 78 6.57 11.36 -1.57
N TYR A 79 7.33 11.17 -2.66
CA TYR A 79 6.77 10.66 -3.90
C TYR A 79 6.34 9.20 -3.78
N CYS A 80 7.12 8.35 -3.09
CA CYS A 80 6.70 6.99 -2.77
C CYS A 80 5.38 6.99 -1.99
N TRP A 81 5.26 7.77 -0.93
CA TRP A 81 4.04 7.92 -0.15
C TRP A 81 2.86 8.46 -0.98
N THR A 82 3.11 9.45 -1.85
CA THR A 82 2.09 9.95 -2.78
C THR A 82 1.53 8.84 -3.68
N CYS A 83 2.36 7.86 -4.02
CA CYS A 83 2.01 6.79 -4.94
C CYS A 83 1.32 5.57 -4.28
N SER A 84 1.33 5.42 -2.94
CA SER A 84 0.78 4.23 -2.26
C SER A 84 -0.66 3.91 -2.69
N ALA A 85 -1.58 4.86 -2.56
CA ALA A 85 -2.96 4.69 -3.00
C ALA A 85 -3.10 4.52 -4.52
N SER A 86 -2.24 5.18 -5.30
CA SER A 86 -2.24 5.11 -6.76
C SER A 86 -1.85 3.72 -7.28
N THR A 87 -0.99 2.98 -6.57
CA THR A 87 -0.64 1.59 -6.94
C THR A 87 -1.83 0.65 -6.82
N LEU A 88 -2.61 0.76 -5.74
CA LEU A 88 -3.88 0.03 -5.57
C LEU A 88 -4.88 0.36 -6.68
N HIS A 89 -5.05 1.65 -6.96
CA HIS A 89 -5.94 2.11 -8.03
C HIS A 89 -5.52 1.54 -9.38
N TYR A 90 -4.23 1.59 -9.71
CA TYR A 90 -3.67 1.01 -10.94
C TYR A 90 -3.95 -0.50 -11.02
N CYS A 91 -3.76 -1.23 -9.93
CA CYS A 91 -4.03 -2.67 -9.88
C CYS A 91 -5.49 -2.98 -10.21
N PHE A 92 -6.43 -2.23 -9.67
CA PHE A 92 -7.86 -2.42 -9.95
C PHE A 92 -8.24 -2.07 -11.38
N GLU A 93 -7.63 -1.04 -11.98
CA GLU A 93 -7.94 -0.64 -13.36
C GLU A 93 -7.37 -1.63 -14.39
N ASN A 94 -6.18 -2.18 -14.14
CA ASN A 94 -5.45 -2.91 -15.17
C ASN A 94 -5.50 -4.44 -15.04
N PHE A 95 -5.82 -4.99 -13.84
CA PHE A 95 -5.75 -6.44 -13.61
C PHE A 95 -7.08 -7.08 -13.21
N GLN A 96 -8.19 -6.34 -13.24
CA GLN A 96 -9.55 -6.83 -12.93
C GLN A 96 -9.64 -7.56 -11.56
N LEU A 97 -8.95 -7.06 -10.55
CA LEU A 97 -8.88 -7.68 -9.24
C LEU A 97 -10.16 -7.44 -8.44
N SER A 98 -10.59 -8.44 -7.67
CA SER A 98 -11.69 -8.30 -6.70
C SER A 98 -11.24 -7.70 -5.36
N ASN A 99 -9.95 -7.81 -5.05
CA ASN A 99 -9.30 -7.26 -3.85
C ASN A 99 -7.84 -6.93 -4.15
N CYS A 100 -7.27 -6.00 -3.39
CA CYS A 100 -5.83 -5.76 -3.38
C CYS A 100 -5.43 -5.17 -2.03
N THR A 101 -4.28 -5.61 -1.51
CA THR A 101 -3.67 -5.11 -0.27
C THR A 101 -2.36 -4.42 -0.60
N TYR A 102 -2.24 -3.14 -0.24
CA TYR A 102 -0.94 -2.48 -0.24
C TYR A 102 -0.11 -3.00 0.95
N ILE A 103 1.15 -3.29 0.70
CA ILE A 103 2.12 -3.70 1.71
C ILE A 103 3.43 -2.95 1.54
N ASP A 104 4.06 -2.56 2.65
CA ASP A 104 5.39 -1.96 2.60
C ASP A 104 6.45 -3.00 2.20
N ALA A 105 7.47 -2.55 1.48
CA ALA A 105 8.51 -3.42 0.93
C ALA A 105 9.48 -4.00 1.97
N ASP A 106 9.50 -3.47 3.19
CA ASP A 106 10.37 -3.90 4.28
C ASP A 106 9.66 -4.76 5.36
N MET A 107 8.49 -5.30 5.01
CA MET A 107 7.79 -6.31 5.82
C MET A 107 8.44 -7.68 5.71
N LEU A 108 8.17 -8.55 6.69
CA LEU A 108 8.51 -9.97 6.66
C LEU A 108 7.32 -10.79 7.19
N PHE A 109 6.85 -11.75 6.38
CA PHE A 109 5.73 -12.61 6.74
C PHE A 109 6.21 -13.83 7.53
N TYR A 110 5.70 -14.02 8.74
CA TYR A 110 5.96 -15.17 9.59
C TYR A 110 4.81 -16.19 9.57
N SER A 111 3.67 -15.82 9.01
CA SER A 111 2.49 -16.68 8.86
C SER A 111 1.66 -16.25 7.66
N ASN A 112 0.65 -17.06 7.30
CA ASN A 112 -0.21 -16.77 6.16
C ASN A 112 -1.06 -15.52 6.44
N PRO A 113 -0.93 -14.44 5.62
CA PRO A 113 -1.65 -13.19 5.81
C PRO A 113 -3.16 -13.29 5.54
N ARG A 114 -3.65 -14.42 5.06
CA ARG A 114 -5.08 -14.64 4.81
C ARG A 114 -5.92 -14.38 6.04
N ILE A 115 -5.44 -14.75 7.22
CA ILE A 115 -6.16 -14.53 8.48
C ILE A 115 -6.48 -13.05 8.72
N LEU A 116 -5.59 -12.15 8.29
CA LEU A 116 -5.79 -10.70 8.43
C LEU A 116 -6.84 -10.20 7.44
N VAL A 117 -6.76 -10.66 6.18
CA VAL A 117 -7.71 -10.26 5.13
C VAL A 117 -9.10 -10.82 5.40
N ASP A 118 -9.20 -12.05 5.91
CA ASP A 118 -10.48 -12.69 6.21
C ASP A 118 -11.21 -11.99 7.39
N GLU A 119 -10.48 -11.35 8.32
CA GLU A 119 -11.08 -10.56 9.40
C GLU A 119 -11.88 -9.36 8.88
N MET A 120 -11.59 -8.86 7.69
CA MET A 120 -12.36 -7.77 7.08
C MET A 120 -13.86 -8.13 6.91
N GLY A 121 -14.22 -9.42 6.77
CA GLY A 121 -15.60 -9.89 6.63
C GLY A 121 -16.34 -9.15 5.51
N ASP A 122 -17.51 -8.57 5.81
CA ASP A 122 -18.34 -7.83 4.86
C ASP A 122 -17.91 -6.37 4.64
N ASN A 123 -16.88 -5.91 5.35
CA ASN A 123 -16.31 -4.59 5.11
C ASN A 123 -15.53 -4.54 3.80
N SER A 124 -15.28 -3.34 3.30
CA SER A 124 -14.65 -3.10 2.00
C SER A 124 -13.21 -2.61 2.11
N VAL A 125 -12.83 -2.12 3.29
CA VAL A 125 -11.49 -1.60 3.59
C VAL A 125 -11.04 -2.13 4.94
N LEU A 126 -9.76 -2.56 5.03
CA LEU A 126 -9.12 -2.94 6.28
C LEU A 126 -7.89 -2.07 6.48
N ILE A 127 -7.78 -1.47 7.67
CA ILE A 127 -6.65 -0.64 8.10
C ILE A 127 -6.04 -1.19 9.38
N THR A 128 -4.75 -0.96 9.57
CA THR A 128 -3.99 -1.44 10.73
C THR A 128 -3.53 -0.28 11.60
N SER A 129 -3.72 -0.41 12.91
CA SER A 129 -3.19 0.55 13.88
C SER A 129 -1.69 0.34 14.11
N HIS A 130 -0.93 1.41 14.30
CA HIS A 130 0.49 1.35 14.70
C HIS A 130 0.70 0.67 16.05
N ARG A 131 -0.31 0.70 16.94
CA ARG A 131 -0.21 0.18 18.31
C ARG A 131 1.04 0.68 19.03
N TYR A 132 1.27 1.99 18.95
CA TYR A 132 2.41 2.64 19.59
C TYR A 132 2.51 2.29 21.08
N THR A 133 3.72 2.09 21.57
CA THR A 133 3.96 2.14 23.00
C THR A 133 3.86 3.59 23.50
N PRO A 134 3.45 3.83 24.76
CA PRO A 134 3.23 5.20 25.25
C PRO A 134 4.42 6.15 25.07
N GLU A 135 5.64 5.62 25.17
CA GLU A 135 6.87 6.42 25.04
C GLU A 135 7.14 6.90 23.61
N TYR A 136 6.60 6.19 22.62
CA TYR A 136 6.80 6.46 21.18
C TYR A 136 5.52 6.83 20.45
N ASP A 137 4.48 7.21 21.18
CA ASP A 137 3.19 7.56 20.58
C ASP A 137 3.30 8.82 19.70
N GLN A 138 3.13 8.63 18.41
CA GLN A 138 3.12 9.68 17.40
C GLN A 138 1.74 9.86 16.75
N SER A 139 0.69 9.30 17.34
CA SER A 139 -0.65 9.30 16.77
C SER A 139 -1.19 10.72 16.45
N LEU A 140 -0.84 11.72 17.27
CA LEU A 140 -1.20 13.11 17.00
C LEU A 140 -0.49 13.69 15.77
N ALA A 141 0.78 13.38 15.59
CA ALA A 141 1.59 13.89 14.49
C ALA A 141 1.38 13.11 13.21
N SER A 142 1.64 11.79 13.26
CA SER A 142 1.73 10.93 12.08
C SER A 142 0.48 10.09 11.81
N GLY A 143 -0.44 10.00 12.76
CA GLY A 143 -1.67 9.20 12.64
C GLY A 143 -1.69 7.96 13.53
N LYS A 144 -2.89 7.48 13.81
CA LYS A 144 -3.15 6.24 14.55
C LYS A 144 -2.79 5.01 13.70
N TYR A 145 -3.03 5.10 12.40
CA TYR A 145 -2.96 3.96 11.48
C TYR A 145 -1.67 3.97 10.66
N CYS A 146 -1.24 2.79 10.24
CA CYS A 146 -0.07 2.56 9.42
C CYS A 146 -0.45 2.10 8.02
N VAL A 147 0.22 2.60 7.00
CA VAL A 147 0.00 2.20 5.60
C VAL A 147 0.61 0.83 5.29
N GLN A 148 1.47 0.30 6.13
CA GLN A 148 2.22 -0.94 5.89
C GLN A 148 1.36 -2.14 5.45
N PHE A 149 0.06 -2.17 5.80
CA PHE A 149 -0.88 -3.21 5.39
C PHE A 149 -2.30 -2.62 5.34
N VAL A 150 -2.76 -2.26 4.14
CA VAL A 150 -4.08 -1.68 3.91
C VAL A 150 -4.77 -2.44 2.79
N CYS A 151 -5.90 -3.11 3.10
CA CYS A 151 -6.61 -3.95 2.15
C CYS A 151 -7.89 -3.29 1.65
N PHE A 152 -8.16 -3.43 0.35
CA PHE A 152 -9.37 -2.94 -0.31
C PHE A 152 -10.06 -4.05 -1.09
N LYS A 153 -11.41 -4.09 -1.03
CA LYS A 153 -12.23 -4.77 -2.03
C LYS A 153 -12.52 -3.82 -3.19
N ASN A 154 -12.60 -4.38 -4.38
CA ASN A 154 -12.97 -3.66 -5.59
C ASN A 154 -14.49 -3.56 -5.73
N ASP A 155 -15.14 -2.96 -4.74
CA ASP A 155 -16.58 -2.68 -4.71
C ASP A 155 -16.83 -1.16 -4.58
N VAL A 156 -18.09 -0.76 -4.58
CA VAL A 156 -18.48 0.67 -4.55
C VAL A 156 -17.90 1.39 -3.32
N ARG A 157 -17.96 0.76 -2.12
CA ARG A 157 -17.47 1.36 -0.87
C ARG A 157 -15.94 1.43 -0.87
N GLY A 158 -15.25 0.33 -1.19
CA GLY A 158 -13.79 0.30 -1.25
C GLY A 158 -13.22 1.29 -2.26
N ARG A 159 -13.86 1.40 -3.44
CA ARG A 159 -13.47 2.38 -4.47
C ARG A 159 -13.68 3.82 -4.03
N ALA A 160 -14.74 4.12 -3.29
CA ALA A 160 -14.97 5.47 -2.78
C ALA A 160 -13.85 5.91 -1.83
N VAL A 161 -13.46 5.05 -0.89
CA VAL A 161 -12.34 5.31 0.04
C VAL A 161 -11.01 5.44 -0.72
N LEU A 162 -10.71 4.50 -1.61
CA LEU A 162 -9.46 4.49 -2.37
C LEU A 162 -9.29 5.72 -3.24
N ASN A 163 -10.34 6.12 -3.97
CA ASN A 163 -10.28 7.31 -4.82
C ASN A 163 -10.05 8.57 -4.00
N TRP A 164 -10.77 8.72 -2.88
CA TRP A 164 -10.55 9.85 -1.98
C TRP A 164 -9.11 9.88 -1.44
N TRP A 165 -8.57 8.75 -0.98
CA TRP A 165 -7.19 8.67 -0.45
C TRP A 165 -6.16 9.00 -1.52
N LYS A 166 -6.31 8.42 -2.72
CA LYS A 166 -5.45 8.70 -3.87
C LYS A 166 -5.43 10.19 -4.21
N ASP A 167 -6.60 10.82 -4.32
CA ASP A 167 -6.71 12.22 -4.67
C ASP A 167 -6.13 13.11 -3.56
N ALA A 168 -6.36 12.79 -2.28
CA ALA A 168 -5.78 13.49 -1.14
C ALA A 168 -4.23 13.40 -1.13
N CYS A 169 -3.65 12.23 -1.43
CA CYS A 169 -2.20 12.06 -1.52
C CYS A 169 -1.58 12.85 -2.70
N ILE A 170 -2.25 12.90 -3.84
CA ILE A 170 -1.82 13.71 -4.99
C ILE A 170 -1.87 15.20 -4.63
N ASP A 171 -2.96 15.66 -4.00
CA ASP A 171 -3.11 17.05 -3.57
C ASP A 171 -2.02 17.45 -2.56
N TRP A 172 -1.84 16.65 -1.50
CA TRP A 172 -0.87 16.95 -0.45
C TRP A 172 -0.29 15.67 0.17
N CYS A 173 1.01 15.46 0.08
CA CYS A 173 1.72 14.36 0.73
C CYS A 173 3.17 14.76 0.99
N TYR A 174 3.48 15.22 2.22
CA TYR A 174 4.80 15.70 2.60
C TYR A 174 5.23 15.16 3.96
N ALA A 175 6.54 15.08 4.19
CA ALA A 175 7.19 14.63 5.43
C ALA A 175 7.21 15.73 6.50
N ARG A 176 6.06 16.40 6.71
CA ARG A 176 5.87 17.41 7.75
C ARG A 176 4.43 17.41 8.23
N VAL A 177 4.24 17.84 9.47
CA VAL A 177 2.89 18.05 10.02
C VAL A 177 2.40 19.42 9.58
N GLU A 178 1.29 19.47 8.86
CA GLU A 178 0.68 20.71 8.39
C GLU A 178 -0.83 20.57 8.28
N ASN A 179 -1.59 21.42 8.97
CA ASN A 179 -3.05 21.41 8.93
C ASN A 179 -3.69 20.04 9.21
N GLY A 180 -3.13 19.27 10.16
CA GLY A 180 -3.62 17.93 10.50
C GLY A 180 -3.25 16.84 9.50
N LYS A 181 -2.36 17.11 8.53
CA LYS A 181 -1.88 16.16 7.52
C LYS A 181 -0.43 15.74 7.82
N PHE A 182 -0.07 14.52 7.44
CA PHE A 182 1.29 13.98 7.46
C PHE A 182 1.39 12.78 6.52
N GLY A 183 2.22 12.87 5.50
CA GLY A 183 2.42 11.80 4.52
C GLY A 183 1.11 11.30 3.91
N ASP A 184 1.06 10.04 3.61
CA ASP A 184 -0.12 9.32 3.13
C ASP A 184 -0.92 8.67 4.28
N GLN A 185 -0.27 8.37 5.39
CA GLN A 185 -0.86 7.60 6.50
C GLN A 185 -1.84 8.39 7.37
N LYS A 186 -1.64 9.70 7.57
CA LYS A 186 -2.53 10.51 8.41
C LYS A 186 -3.95 10.59 7.87
N TYR A 187 -4.13 10.40 6.57
CA TYR A 187 -5.45 10.31 5.95
C TYR A 187 -6.26 9.09 6.39
N LEU A 188 -5.62 8.00 6.80
CA LEU A 188 -6.30 6.80 7.27
C LEU A 188 -7.14 7.06 8.54
N ASP A 189 -6.74 8.04 9.36
CA ASP A 189 -7.48 8.44 10.57
C ASP A 189 -8.91 8.92 10.24
N GLU A 190 -9.14 9.38 9.02
CA GLU A 190 -10.43 9.90 8.58
C GLU A 190 -11.32 8.83 7.92
N PHE A 191 -10.79 7.64 7.58
CA PHE A 191 -11.54 6.64 6.81
C PHE A 191 -12.84 6.23 7.50
N ALA A 192 -12.78 5.81 8.76
CA ALA A 192 -13.95 5.33 9.48
C ALA A 192 -14.98 6.42 9.81
N SER A 193 -14.56 7.69 9.84
CA SER A 193 -15.47 8.81 10.07
C SER A 193 -16.13 9.34 8.81
N ARG A 194 -15.49 9.12 7.64
CA ARG A 194 -15.98 9.59 6.33
C ARG A 194 -16.75 8.54 5.56
N PHE A 195 -16.45 7.27 5.77
CA PHE A 195 -16.93 6.19 4.92
C PHE A 195 -17.45 5.00 5.74
N GLU A 196 -18.42 4.31 5.18
CA GLU A 196 -18.89 3.02 5.69
C GLU A 196 -18.03 1.86 5.17
N GLY A 197 -18.02 0.76 5.90
CA GLY A 197 -17.33 -0.46 5.49
C GLY A 197 -15.82 -0.43 5.68
N VAL A 198 -15.34 0.37 6.63
CA VAL A 198 -13.94 0.39 7.07
C VAL A 198 -13.81 -0.43 8.35
N HIS A 199 -12.90 -1.38 8.36
CA HIS A 199 -12.57 -2.24 9.50
C HIS A 199 -11.16 -1.96 10.00
N GLU A 200 -11.03 -1.72 11.31
CA GLU A 200 -9.72 -1.68 11.98
C GLU A 200 -9.32 -3.08 12.42
N LEU A 201 -8.18 -3.59 11.94
CA LEU A 201 -7.68 -4.92 12.25
C LEU A 201 -7.48 -5.11 13.76
N GLN A 202 -8.12 -6.14 14.33
CA GLN A 202 -7.99 -6.51 15.73
C GLN A 202 -6.95 -7.59 15.97
N HIS A 203 -6.72 -8.47 15.00
CA HIS A 203 -5.70 -9.51 15.07
C HIS A 203 -4.32 -8.89 15.35
N LEU A 204 -3.52 -9.57 16.16
CA LEU A 204 -2.24 -9.02 16.62
C LEU A 204 -1.09 -9.08 15.59
N GLY A 205 -1.31 -9.73 14.48
CA GLY A 205 -0.34 -9.91 13.39
C GLY A 205 0.14 -11.34 13.25
#